data_0c990fe3bc093fe983cc905e849bc237
#
_entry.id   0c990fe3bc093fe983cc905e849bc237
#
_cell.length_a   1.000
_cell.length_b   1.000
_cell.length_c   1.000
_cell.angle_alpha   90.00
_cell.angle_beta   90.00
_cell.angle_gamma   90.00
#
_symmetry.space_group_name_H-M   'P 1'
#
loop_
_entity.id
_entity.type
_entity.pdbx_description
1 polymer ?
#
loop_
_entity_poly.entity_id
_entity_poly.type
_entity_poly.pdbx_seq_one_letter_code
_entity_poly.pdbx_strand_id
1 'polypeptide(L)'
;MNIFNFTDVEDNDKEYKYKILVYPNITFQKDLEKDSYVVVLCNIIKELNKIRDDLFFTIISPAHINSLEFENTQQIIAPQISYPNSMRMAFPYKEVFAGLKWKENDYDIVYSHLPEHTGNLKNLLYNSTNISPAIIGYTHWTEFKEITNYEYQVGLAYNIVGVLQMSKCGINTQAQKDLVLKNAKEYFNDDVVNRLDEILQPQYLGWEIPKYDKQSTDKKIIVYNHRPHTYKNYPWFLEQMDKLWEKRQDFEVWVPLAESREREYITNEKFDRVGYFSKLSSCRVGVCCRQKYEGWAISATDGMSVGVPYLFSDDGSYHELAGDDGVYYYDVDDALIDTIESFLDSDLLREKYSEKALNRFEKGKWEKAIHQFNNMINETTDGLSMLKEDTESYKKVVDFIHKKKSVTRKEILEHLGWGVRISFSGYRNRLRNEPTIKFTKNRYEVR
;
A
#
# COMPACT_ATOMS: atom_id res chain seq x y z
N MET A 1 -0.97 35.26 -7.10
CA MET A 1 -1.70 34.45 -6.11
C MET A 1 -0.81 33.26 -5.76
N ASN A 2 -0.15 33.28 -4.60
CA ASN A 2 0.64 32.14 -4.15
C ASN A 2 -0.33 31.04 -3.71
N ILE A 3 -0.47 30.00 -4.51
CA ILE A 3 -1.41 28.88 -4.31
C ILE A 3 -0.81 27.82 -3.36
N PHE A 4 0.42 27.98 -2.93
CA PHE A 4 1.14 26.99 -2.12
C PHE A 4 1.39 27.55 -0.72
N ASN A 5 0.60 27.10 0.25
CA ASN A 5 0.93 27.27 1.67
C ASN A 5 1.80 26.09 2.10
N PHE A 6 3.06 26.38 2.41
CA PHE A 6 3.89 25.46 3.21
C PHE A 6 3.50 25.67 4.66
N THR A 7 3.21 24.61 5.38
CA THR A 7 3.31 24.67 6.83
C THR A 7 4.80 24.75 7.12
N ASP A 8 5.28 25.93 7.53
CA ASP A 8 6.64 26.05 8.05
C ASP A 8 6.72 25.14 9.27
N VAL A 9 7.40 24.02 9.14
CA VAL A 9 7.83 23.25 10.30
C VAL A 9 8.82 24.16 11.02
N GLU A 10 8.53 24.55 12.26
CA GLU A 10 9.52 25.14 13.14
C GLU A 10 10.76 24.25 13.07
N ASP A 11 11.92 24.84 12.83
CA ASP A 11 13.20 24.16 12.78
C ASP A 11 13.38 23.34 14.07
N ASN A 12 12.98 22.10 14.01
CA ASN A 12 13.22 21.16 15.07
C ASN A 12 14.70 20.77 14.92
N ASP A 13 15.55 21.12 15.89
CA ASP A 13 16.97 20.80 15.93
C ASP A 13 17.28 19.28 15.87
N LYS A 14 16.26 18.45 15.68
CA LYS A 14 16.36 17.00 15.57
C LYS A 14 16.82 16.59 14.18
N GLU A 15 18.02 16.05 14.09
CA GLU A 15 18.58 15.50 12.86
C GLU A 15 18.01 14.10 12.60
N TYR A 16 17.27 13.94 11.50
CA TYR A 16 16.76 12.65 11.05
C TYR A 16 17.73 12.02 10.05
N LYS A 17 17.98 10.72 10.21
CA LYS A 17 18.94 10.00 9.38
C LYS A 17 18.42 9.75 7.95
N TYR A 18 17.12 9.51 7.80
CA TYR A 18 16.48 9.22 6.52
C TYR A 18 15.28 10.11 6.28
N LYS A 19 15.22 10.71 5.09
CA LYS A 19 14.11 11.54 4.62
C LYS A 19 13.31 10.75 3.58
N ILE A 20 12.02 10.56 3.84
CA ILE A 20 11.10 9.79 3.01
C ILE A 20 10.08 10.73 2.37
N LEU A 21 10.08 10.80 1.05
CA LEU A 21 9.01 11.45 0.31
C LEU A 21 7.85 10.46 0.13
N VAL A 22 6.68 10.81 0.64
CA VAL A 22 5.46 10.00 0.53
C VAL A 22 4.58 10.55 -0.59
N TYR A 23 4.29 9.70 -1.58
CA TYR A 23 3.38 9.99 -2.68
C TYR A 23 2.16 9.05 -2.60
N PRO A 24 1.14 9.43 -1.80
CA PRO A 24 0.01 8.57 -1.53
C PRO A 24 -1.05 8.63 -2.63
N ASN A 25 -1.88 7.59 -2.71
CA ASN A 25 -3.08 7.58 -3.56
C ASN A 25 -4.27 8.16 -2.79
N ILE A 26 -4.24 9.46 -2.54
CA ILE A 26 -5.36 10.17 -1.90
C ILE A 26 -6.29 10.69 -2.99
N THR A 27 -7.49 10.15 -3.04
CA THR A 27 -8.53 10.64 -3.94
C THR A 27 -9.15 11.91 -3.35
N PHE A 28 -9.45 12.90 -4.22
CA PHE A 28 -10.11 14.12 -3.77
C PHE A 28 -11.52 13.79 -3.26
N GLN A 29 -11.68 13.73 -1.96
CA GLN A 29 -12.96 13.56 -1.25
C GLN A 29 -13.23 14.80 -0.41
N LYS A 30 -14.51 15.04 -0.09
CA LYS A 30 -14.89 16.15 0.79
C LYS A 30 -14.31 16.03 2.22
N ASP A 31 -14.05 14.80 2.64
CA ASP A 31 -13.53 14.48 3.97
C ASP A 31 -12.32 13.56 3.80
N LEU A 32 -11.13 14.16 3.71
CA LEU A 32 -9.87 13.46 3.53
C LEU A 32 -9.50 12.60 4.74
N GLU A 33 -9.97 12.97 5.94
CA GLU A 33 -9.73 12.19 7.17
C GLU A 33 -10.39 10.80 7.13
N LYS A 34 -11.37 10.60 6.25
CA LYS A 34 -12.04 9.31 6.02
C LYS A 34 -11.49 8.54 4.83
N ASP A 35 -10.52 9.09 4.11
CA ASP A 35 -9.87 8.38 3.01
C ASP A 35 -9.09 7.20 3.55
N SER A 36 -9.30 6.01 2.98
CA SER A 36 -8.65 4.78 3.45
C SER A 36 -7.12 4.82 3.36
N TYR A 37 -6.56 5.52 2.38
CA TYR A 37 -5.10 5.68 2.25
C TYR A 37 -4.54 6.64 3.30
N VAL A 38 -5.29 7.68 3.68
CA VAL A 38 -4.93 8.58 4.79
C VAL A 38 -4.90 7.78 6.09
N VAL A 39 -5.95 7.00 6.36
CA VAL A 39 -6.02 6.15 7.56
C VAL A 39 -4.87 5.13 7.62
N VAL A 40 -4.58 4.46 6.51
CA VAL A 40 -3.45 3.52 6.42
C VAL A 40 -2.12 4.23 6.65
N LEU A 41 -1.89 5.37 6.01
CA LEU A 41 -0.64 6.12 6.14
C LEU A 41 -0.45 6.66 7.55
N CYS A 42 -1.51 7.19 8.17
CA CYS A 42 -1.49 7.63 9.56
C CYS A 42 -1.07 6.50 10.51
N ASN A 43 -1.63 5.31 10.34
CA ASN A 43 -1.27 4.15 11.15
C ASN A 43 0.16 3.68 10.89
N ILE A 44 0.64 3.68 9.65
CA ILE A 44 2.03 3.36 9.31
C ILE A 44 2.98 4.31 10.05
N ILE A 45 2.78 5.62 9.94
CA ILE A 45 3.67 6.61 10.59
C ILE A 45 3.59 6.48 12.10
N LYS A 46 2.39 6.42 12.67
CA LYS A 46 2.15 6.25 14.11
C LYS A 46 2.87 5.03 14.69
N GLU A 47 2.77 3.89 14.02
CA GLU A 47 3.40 2.65 14.50
C GLU A 47 4.91 2.61 14.24
N LEU A 48 5.39 3.20 13.13
CA LEU A 48 6.83 3.37 12.90
C LEU A 48 7.46 4.25 13.98
N ASN A 49 6.82 5.34 14.38
CA ASN A 49 7.33 6.25 15.40
C ASN A 49 7.48 5.59 16.79
N LYS A 50 6.83 4.45 17.05
CA LYS A 50 7.04 3.67 18.27
C LYS A 50 8.32 2.83 18.25
N ILE A 51 8.83 2.50 17.07
CA ILE A 51 9.95 1.58 16.88
C ILE A 51 11.17 2.22 16.20
N ARG A 52 11.03 3.47 15.70
CA ARG A 52 12.08 4.23 15.00
C ARG A 52 11.94 5.72 15.32
N ASP A 53 13.08 6.39 15.47
CA ASP A 53 13.17 7.83 15.70
C ASP A 53 14.04 8.55 14.65
N ASP A 54 14.48 7.82 13.63
CA ASP A 54 15.44 8.27 12.61
C ASP A 54 14.81 8.60 11.26
N LEU A 55 13.46 8.57 11.15
CA LEU A 55 12.72 8.82 9.92
C LEU A 55 12.02 10.18 9.93
N PHE A 56 12.10 10.89 8.81
CA PHE A 56 11.32 12.09 8.54
C PHE A 56 10.48 11.92 7.28
N PHE A 57 9.19 12.27 7.33
CA PHE A 57 8.24 12.07 6.24
C PHE A 57 7.81 13.40 5.65
N THR A 58 7.97 13.55 4.33
CA THR A 58 7.38 14.64 3.55
C THR A 58 6.22 14.08 2.74
N ILE A 59 5.00 14.49 3.03
CA ILE A 59 3.77 13.91 2.47
C ILE A 59 3.17 14.86 1.45
N ILE A 60 3.00 14.40 0.21
CA ILE A 60 2.27 15.15 -0.83
C ILE A 60 0.78 14.88 -0.65
N SER A 61 -0.01 15.92 -0.41
CA SER A 61 -1.46 15.80 -0.20
C SER A 61 -2.24 16.87 -0.95
N PRO A 62 -3.51 16.62 -1.34
CA PRO A 62 -4.33 17.60 -2.06
C PRO A 62 -4.78 18.77 -1.17
N ALA A 63 -4.83 18.58 0.13
CA ALA A 63 -5.14 19.57 1.16
C ALA A 63 -4.48 19.17 2.47
N HIS A 64 -4.52 20.05 3.45
CA HIS A 64 -4.01 19.75 4.79
C HIS A 64 -4.84 18.65 5.47
N ILE A 65 -4.17 17.73 6.16
CA ILE A 65 -4.73 16.54 6.81
C ILE A 65 -4.21 16.49 8.24
N ASN A 66 -5.09 16.78 9.21
CA ASN A 66 -4.70 16.89 10.63
C ASN A 66 -4.22 15.55 11.21
N SER A 67 -4.80 14.44 10.78
CA SER A 67 -4.38 13.10 11.25
C SER A 67 -2.96 12.70 10.83
N LEU A 68 -2.32 13.45 9.92
CA LEU A 68 -0.95 13.26 9.48
C LEU A 68 0.03 14.27 10.11
N GLU A 69 -0.39 15.01 11.15
CA GLU A 69 0.48 15.88 11.93
C GLU A 69 1.21 15.08 13.02
N PHE A 70 2.46 14.69 12.73
CA PHE A 70 3.41 14.10 13.67
C PHE A 70 4.66 14.98 13.72
N GLU A 71 5.41 14.96 14.81
CA GLU A 71 6.65 15.77 14.97
C GLU A 71 7.66 15.56 13.83
N ASN A 72 7.68 14.38 13.23
CA ASN A 72 8.59 14.00 12.14
C ASN A 72 7.89 14.01 10.77
N THR A 73 6.86 14.83 10.59
CA THR A 73 6.16 14.95 9.31
C THR A 73 6.05 16.39 8.86
N GLN A 74 6.07 16.59 7.55
CA GLN A 74 5.62 17.81 6.90
C GLN A 74 4.69 17.47 5.74
N GLN A 75 3.75 18.37 5.42
CA GLN A 75 2.84 18.19 4.32
C GLN A 75 3.11 19.22 3.22
N ILE A 76 3.18 18.74 1.98
CA ILE A 76 3.24 19.58 0.79
C ILE A 76 1.87 19.54 0.15
N ILE A 77 1.20 20.69 0.13
CA ILE A 77 -0.11 20.80 -0.48
C ILE A 77 0.05 20.96 -1.99
N ALA A 78 -0.26 19.90 -2.72
CA ALA A 78 -0.31 19.87 -4.18
C ALA A 78 -1.76 19.58 -4.59
N PRO A 79 -2.53 20.59 -5.01
CA PRO A 79 -3.91 20.39 -5.44
C PRO A 79 -3.96 19.35 -6.55
N GLN A 80 -4.50 18.19 -6.24
CA GLN A 80 -4.71 17.14 -7.23
C GLN A 80 -6.01 17.43 -7.97
N ILE A 81 -5.93 17.38 -9.29
CA ILE A 81 -7.14 17.37 -10.11
C ILE A 81 -7.72 15.97 -9.99
N SER A 82 -8.99 15.87 -9.60
CA SER A 82 -9.72 14.60 -9.65
C SER A 82 -9.84 14.16 -11.10
N TYR A 83 -9.01 13.21 -11.50
CA TYR A 83 -9.09 12.64 -12.84
C TYR A 83 -10.10 11.49 -12.87
N PRO A 84 -10.89 11.36 -13.95
CA PRO A 84 -11.56 10.10 -14.26
C PRO A 84 -10.53 8.94 -14.27
N ASN A 85 -10.97 7.74 -14.00
CA ASN A 85 -10.07 6.55 -13.97
C ASN A 85 -9.21 6.41 -15.24
N SER A 86 -9.75 6.82 -16.40
CA SER A 86 -9.02 6.86 -17.67
C SER A 86 -7.84 7.85 -17.69
N MET A 87 -7.85 8.87 -16.84
CA MET A 87 -6.77 9.86 -16.73
C MET A 87 -5.82 9.58 -15.56
N ARG A 88 -6.06 8.54 -14.77
CA ARG A 88 -5.21 8.15 -13.64
C ARG A 88 -3.76 7.90 -14.05
N MET A 89 -3.52 7.55 -15.31
CA MET A 89 -2.17 7.37 -15.86
C MET A 89 -1.44 8.70 -16.09
N ALA A 90 -2.14 9.84 -16.06
CA ALA A 90 -1.53 11.15 -16.28
C ALA A 90 -0.84 11.63 -14.99
N PHE A 91 0.48 11.73 -15.03
CA PHE A 91 1.25 12.25 -13.91
C PHE A 91 1.09 13.79 -13.83
N PRO A 92 0.71 14.35 -12.67
CA PRO A 92 0.46 15.78 -12.50
C PRO A 92 1.77 16.56 -12.31
N TYR A 93 2.59 16.65 -13.36
CA TYR A 93 3.92 17.27 -13.32
C TYR A 93 3.91 18.67 -12.74
N LYS A 94 2.96 19.51 -13.15
CA LYS A 94 2.91 20.91 -12.74
C LYS A 94 2.66 21.04 -11.25
N GLU A 95 1.70 20.28 -10.73
CA GLU A 95 1.26 20.34 -9.34
C GLU A 95 2.35 19.74 -8.40
N VAL A 96 2.89 18.60 -8.77
CA VAL A 96 3.96 17.94 -8.00
C VAL A 96 5.25 18.76 -8.08
N PHE A 97 5.62 19.24 -9.26
CA PHE A 97 6.84 20.03 -9.46
C PHE A 97 6.80 21.36 -8.70
N ALA A 98 5.67 22.06 -8.75
CA ALA A 98 5.53 23.34 -8.05
C ALA A 98 5.47 23.18 -6.52
N GLY A 99 4.93 22.06 -6.01
CA GLY A 99 4.85 21.77 -4.59
C GLY A 99 6.19 21.38 -3.97
N LEU A 100 7.10 20.81 -4.74
CA LEU A 100 8.39 20.35 -4.24
C LEU A 100 9.44 21.45 -4.44
N LYS A 101 10.04 21.92 -3.34
CA LYS A 101 11.22 22.77 -3.38
C LYS A 101 12.47 21.91 -3.64
N TRP A 102 12.62 21.46 -4.88
CA TRP A 102 13.61 20.47 -5.32
C TRP A 102 15.05 20.76 -4.94
N LYS A 103 15.42 22.04 -4.87
CA LYS A 103 16.79 22.46 -4.56
C LYS A 103 17.12 22.45 -3.07
N GLU A 104 16.11 22.35 -2.23
CA GLU A 104 16.23 22.50 -0.77
C GLU A 104 16.04 21.17 -0.03
N ASN A 105 15.48 20.14 -0.69
CA ASN A 105 15.13 18.89 -0.05
C ASN A 105 15.76 17.68 -0.75
N ASP A 106 16.63 17.00 -0.04
CA ASP A 106 17.16 15.70 -0.42
C ASP A 106 16.29 14.60 0.19
N TYR A 107 15.85 13.63 -0.61
CA TYR A 107 15.12 12.46 -0.15
C TYR A 107 15.97 11.20 -0.36
N ASP A 108 16.07 10.38 0.68
CA ASP A 108 16.74 9.09 0.62
C ASP A 108 15.84 8.03 -0.01
N ILE A 109 14.54 8.08 0.32
CA ILE A 109 13.53 7.11 -0.10
C ILE A 109 12.30 7.86 -0.62
N VAL A 110 11.67 7.28 -1.65
CA VAL A 110 10.30 7.61 -2.07
C VAL A 110 9.39 6.45 -1.71
N TYR A 111 8.31 6.71 -0.98
CA TYR A 111 7.25 5.76 -0.73
C TYR A 111 6.02 6.10 -1.59
N SER A 112 5.74 5.28 -2.59
CA SER A 112 4.67 5.54 -3.56
C SER A 112 3.53 4.53 -3.47
N HIS A 113 2.29 5.04 -3.42
CA HIS A 113 1.07 4.23 -3.54
C HIS A 113 0.55 4.14 -4.99
N LEU A 114 1.24 4.78 -5.93
CA LEU A 114 0.84 4.85 -7.32
C LEU A 114 1.95 4.28 -8.21
N PRO A 115 1.97 2.97 -8.44
CA PRO A 115 2.97 2.35 -9.30
C PRO A 115 3.06 3.00 -10.68
N GLU A 116 1.93 3.33 -11.29
CA GLU A 116 1.82 3.96 -12.60
C GLU A 116 2.54 5.31 -12.71
N HIS A 117 2.73 6.01 -11.59
CA HIS A 117 3.44 7.30 -11.55
C HIS A 117 4.93 7.18 -11.19
N THR A 118 5.37 6.02 -10.72
CA THR A 118 6.72 5.83 -10.17
C THR A 118 7.83 6.20 -11.13
N GLY A 119 7.72 5.81 -12.39
CA GLY A 119 8.72 6.14 -13.42
C GLY A 119 8.84 7.63 -13.65
N ASN A 120 7.71 8.36 -13.71
CA ASN A 120 7.68 9.80 -13.87
C ASN A 120 8.27 10.52 -12.64
N LEU A 121 7.90 10.07 -11.44
CA LEU A 121 8.41 10.63 -10.19
C LEU A 121 9.93 10.43 -10.07
N LYS A 122 10.44 9.23 -10.40
CA LYS A 122 11.88 8.94 -10.45
C LYS A 122 12.62 9.86 -11.42
N ASN A 123 12.12 10.01 -12.64
CA ASN A 123 12.72 10.88 -13.65
C ASN A 123 12.69 12.34 -13.20
N LEU A 124 11.61 12.79 -12.60
CA LEU A 124 11.48 14.15 -12.08
C LEU A 124 12.53 14.44 -11.01
N LEU A 125 12.66 13.56 -10.02
CA LEU A 125 13.64 13.67 -8.95
C LEU A 125 15.08 13.65 -9.50
N TYR A 126 15.42 12.69 -10.34
CA TYR A 126 16.75 12.57 -10.93
C TYR A 126 17.15 13.84 -11.71
N ASN A 127 16.27 14.36 -12.56
CA ASN A 127 16.56 15.54 -13.36
C ASN A 127 16.61 16.85 -12.57
N SER A 128 15.96 16.88 -11.41
CA SER A 128 15.89 18.10 -10.58
C SER A 128 16.99 18.19 -9.53
N THR A 129 17.43 17.04 -9.00
CA THR A 129 18.38 17.00 -7.87
C THR A 129 19.68 16.27 -8.20
N ASN A 130 19.79 15.60 -9.35
CA ASN A 130 20.85 14.63 -9.67
C ASN A 130 20.95 13.46 -8.68
N ILE A 131 19.92 13.25 -7.86
CA ILE A 131 19.82 12.18 -6.88
C ILE A 131 18.74 11.22 -7.38
N SER A 132 19.04 9.92 -7.34
CA SER A 132 18.05 8.87 -7.59
C SER A 132 17.74 8.20 -6.26
N PRO A 133 16.71 8.64 -5.52
CA PRO A 133 16.32 8.01 -4.29
C PRO A 133 15.88 6.56 -4.54
N ALA A 134 16.02 5.70 -3.55
CA ALA A 134 15.41 4.39 -3.61
C ALA A 134 13.88 4.54 -3.57
N ILE A 135 13.17 3.73 -4.34
CA ILE A 135 11.72 3.79 -4.36
C ILE A 135 11.16 2.49 -3.78
N ILE A 136 10.35 2.64 -2.77
CA ILE A 136 9.50 1.57 -2.24
C ILE A 136 8.04 1.92 -2.50
N GLY A 137 7.19 0.92 -2.53
CA GLY A 137 5.79 1.15 -2.83
C GLY A 137 4.84 0.26 -2.05
N TYR A 138 3.57 0.58 -2.18
CA TYR A 138 2.47 -0.26 -1.74
C TYR A 138 1.32 -0.14 -2.73
N THR A 139 0.78 -1.25 -3.17
CA THR A 139 -0.35 -1.26 -4.10
C THR A 139 -1.54 -2.03 -3.54
N HIS A 140 -2.67 -1.32 -3.44
CA HIS A 140 -3.97 -1.95 -3.22
C HIS A 140 -4.61 -2.42 -4.53
N TRP A 141 -4.20 -1.77 -5.60
CA TRP A 141 -4.79 -1.93 -6.91
C TRP A 141 -3.73 -2.49 -7.81
N THR A 142 -4.00 -3.64 -8.28
CA THR A 142 -3.40 -4.09 -9.50
C THR A 142 -4.52 -4.08 -10.52
N GLU A 143 -4.39 -3.30 -11.57
CA GLU A 143 -5.29 -3.32 -12.72
C GLU A 143 -5.24 -4.68 -13.48
N PHE A 144 -4.79 -5.71 -12.77
CA PHE A 144 -4.61 -7.09 -13.24
C PHE A 144 -5.91 -7.89 -13.27
N LYS A 145 -7.01 -7.19 -13.37
CA LYS A 145 -8.30 -7.79 -13.65
C LYS A 145 -8.28 -8.37 -15.04
N GLU A 146 -9.12 -9.36 -15.29
CA GLU A 146 -9.31 -9.91 -16.63
C GLU A 146 -9.29 -8.80 -17.67
N ILE A 147 -8.26 -8.86 -18.51
CA ILE A 147 -7.97 -7.80 -19.47
C ILE A 147 -8.87 -8.02 -20.68
N THR A 148 -10.13 -7.67 -20.52
CA THR A 148 -11.10 -7.68 -21.61
C THR A 148 -11.22 -6.34 -22.31
N ASN A 149 -10.59 -5.29 -21.75
CA ASN A 149 -10.77 -3.92 -22.17
C ASN A 149 -9.39 -3.26 -22.33
N TYR A 150 -9.22 -2.49 -23.40
CA TYR A 150 -7.97 -1.78 -23.75
C TYR A 150 -7.44 -0.87 -22.62
N GLU A 151 -8.34 -0.19 -21.91
CA GLU A 151 -7.95 0.69 -20.78
C GLU A 151 -7.25 -0.08 -19.66
N TYR A 152 -7.71 -1.29 -19.36
CA TYR A 152 -7.08 -2.15 -18.35
C TYR A 152 -5.74 -2.72 -18.82
N GLN A 153 -5.59 -3.01 -20.10
CA GLN A 153 -4.30 -3.46 -20.65
C GLN A 153 -3.22 -2.36 -20.53
N VAL A 154 -3.58 -1.12 -20.82
CA VAL A 154 -2.69 0.03 -20.67
C VAL A 154 -2.36 0.23 -19.20
N GLY A 155 -3.36 0.19 -18.31
CA GLY A 155 -3.18 0.28 -16.86
C GLY A 155 -2.24 -0.79 -16.32
N LEU A 156 -2.41 -2.04 -16.74
CA LEU A 156 -1.53 -3.14 -16.41
C LEU A 156 -0.07 -2.85 -16.77
N ALA A 157 0.18 -2.46 -18.02
CA ALA A 157 1.54 -2.19 -18.48
C ALA A 157 2.20 -1.06 -17.65
N TYR A 158 1.48 0.03 -17.38
CA TYR A 158 1.98 1.13 -16.54
C TYR A 158 2.26 0.69 -15.10
N ASN A 159 1.39 -0.11 -14.51
CA ASN A 159 1.59 -0.65 -13.15
C ASN A 159 2.83 -1.53 -13.09
N ILE A 160 3.01 -2.46 -14.04
CA ILE A 160 4.20 -3.34 -14.07
C ILE A 160 5.47 -2.52 -14.27
N VAL A 161 5.50 -1.64 -15.26
CA VAL A 161 6.67 -0.77 -15.51
C VAL A 161 7.00 0.07 -14.29
N GLY A 162 5.98 0.56 -13.58
CA GLY A 162 6.15 1.32 -12.34
C GLY A 162 6.70 0.48 -11.19
N VAL A 163 6.18 -0.72 -10.96
CA VAL A 163 6.69 -1.64 -9.94
C VAL A 163 8.14 -2.04 -10.23
N LEU A 164 8.50 -2.27 -11.50
CA LEU A 164 9.89 -2.57 -11.90
C LEU A 164 10.89 -1.44 -11.61
N GLN A 165 10.41 -0.21 -11.37
CA GLN A 165 11.25 0.92 -10.93
C GLN A 165 11.45 0.96 -9.40
N MET A 166 10.76 0.12 -8.65
CA MET A 166 10.83 0.06 -7.19
C MET A 166 11.90 -0.93 -6.74
N SER A 167 12.45 -0.70 -5.56
CA SER A 167 13.30 -1.68 -4.86
C SER A 167 12.45 -2.79 -4.25
N LYS A 168 11.33 -2.39 -3.63
CA LYS A 168 10.33 -3.27 -3.02
C LYS A 168 8.94 -2.64 -3.16
N CYS A 169 7.93 -3.48 -3.26
CA CYS A 169 6.54 -3.05 -3.31
C CYS A 169 5.64 -3.99 -2.49
N GLY A 170 4.98 -3.45 -1.49
CA GLY A 170 3.95 -4.17 -0.75
C GLY A 170 2.73 -4.44 -1.62
N ILE A 171 2.15 -5.62 -1.48
CA ILE A 171 0.87 -6.01 -2.07
C ILE A 171 0.01 -6.68 -1.01
N ASN A 172 -1.31 -6.51 -1.05
CA ASN A 172 -2.19 -6.88 0.07
C ASN A 172 -2.07 -8.34 0.53
N THR A 173 -1.93 -9.28 -0.40
CA THR A 173 -1.93 -10.73 -0.09
C THR A 173 -1.00 -11.50 -1.02
N GLN A 174 -0.61 -12.72 -0.62
CA GLN A 174 0.10 -13.65 -1.49
C GLN A 174 -0.79 -14.08 -2.67
N ALA A 175 -2.07 -14.34 -2.42
CA ALA A 175 -3.02 -14.68 -3.48
C ALA A 175 -3.10 -13.58 -4.55
N GLN A 176 -3.05 -12.32 -4.13
CA GLN A 176 -3.03 -11.20 -5.08
C GLN A 176 -1.69 -11.10 -5.81
N LYS A 177 -0.57 -11.34 -5.14
CA LYS A 177 0.75 -11.43 -5.78
C LYS A 177 0.76 -12.53 -6.85
N ASP A 178 0.27 -13.71 -6.52
CA ASP A 178 0.22 -14.86 -7.43
C ASP A 178 -0.64 -14.57 -8.68
N LEU A 179 -1.77 -13.88 -8.48
CA LEU A 179 -2.63 -13.42 -9.57
C LEU A 179 -1.91 -12.44 -10.49
N VAL A 180 -1.18 -11.47 -9.92
CA VAL A 180 -0.35 -10.51 -10.66
C VAL A 180 0.68 -11.23 -11.51
N LEU A 181 1.45 -12.12 -10.90
CA LEU A 181 2.50 -12.87 -11.60
C LEU A 181 1.93 -13.78 -12.69
N LYS A 182 0.79 -14.42 -12.42
CA LYS A 182 0.07 -15.23 -13.42
C LYS A 182 -0.31 -14.40 -14.64
N ASN A 183 -0.94 -13.25 -14.42
CA ASN A 183 -1.39 -12.39 -15.52
C ASN A 183 -0.21 -11.73 -16.24
N ALA A 184 0.86 -11.39 -15.52
CA ALA A 184 2.06 -10.83 -16.14
C ALA A 184 2.73 -11.79 -17.15
N LYS A 185 2.67 -13.10 -16.91
CA LYS A 185 3.20 -14.14 -17.83
C LYS A 185 2.55 -14.12 -19.22
N GLU A 186 1.34 -13.59 -19.34
CA GLU A 186 0.65 -13.48 -20.63
C GLU A 186 1.24 -12.38 -21.53
N TYR A 187 1.93 -11.40 -20.95
CA TYR A 187 2.38 -10.18 -21.65
C TYR A 187 3.88 -9.93 -21.57
N PHE A 188 4.57 -10.52 -20.61
CA PHE A 188 5.97 -10.27 -20.34
C PHE A 188 6.78 -11.56 -20.33
N ASN A 189 8.07 -11.45 -20.62
CA ASN A 189 8.99 -12.59 -20.54
C ASN A 189 9.30 -13.00 -19.09
N ASP A 190 9.89 -14.16 -18.92
CA ASP A 190 10.19 -14.73 -17.61
C ASP A 190 11.11 -13.84 -16.76
N ASP A 191 12.05 -13.11 -17.37
CA ASP A 191 12.96 -12.22 -16.63
C ASP A 191 12.19 -11.09 -15.94
N VAL A 192 11.18 -10.52 -16.62
CA VAL A 192 10.30 -9.48 -16.06
C VAL A 192 9.43 -10.07 -14.94
N VAL A 193 8.88 -11.27 -15.15
CA VAL A 193 8.04 -11.93 -14.13
C VAL A 193 8.86 -12.29 -12.89
N ASN A 194 10.05 -12.83 -13.07
CA ASN A 194 10.97 -13.13 -11.96
C ASN A 194 11.34 -11.85 -11.19
N ARG A 195 11.60 -10.76 -11.91
CA ARG A 195 11.91 -9.48 -11.26
C ARG A 195 10.71 -8.92 -10.49
N LEU A 196 9.49 -9.06 -11.00
CA LEU A 196 8.27 -8.71 -10.26
C LEU A 196 8.11 -9.54 -9.00
N ASP A 197 8.40 -10.85 -9.07
CA ASP A 197 8.33 -11.75 -7.92
C ASP A 197 9.29 -11.33 -6.78
N GLU A 198 10.51 -10.89 -7.14
CA GLU A 198 11.50 -10.36 -6.19
C GLU A 198 11.08 -9.05 -5.54
N ILE A 199 10.38 -8.16 -6.28
CA ILE A 199 9.98 -6.83 -5.82
C ILE A 199 8.70 -6.90 -4.99
N LEU A 200 7.70 -7.66 -5.45
CA LEU A 200 6.39 -7.76 -4.80
C LEU A 200 6.48 -8.60 -3.53
N GLN A 201 6.05 -8.02 -2.41
CA GLN A 201 6.03 -8.69 -1.11
C GLN A 201 4.64 -8.58 -0.49
N PRO A 202 4.01 -9.67 -0.05
CA PRO A 202 2.78 -9.59 0.71
C PRO A 202 2.97 -8.69 1.92
N GLN A 203 2.09 -7.72 2.05
CA GLN A 203 2.09 -6.77 3.16
C GLN A 203 0.67 -6.59 3.67
N TYR A 204 0.36 -7.30 4.73
CA TYR A 204 -0.97 -7.25 5.33
C TYR A 204 -1.21 -5.91 6.02
N LEU A 205 -2.40 -5.35 5.81
CA LEU A 205 -2.83 -4.17 6.54
C LEU A 205 -3.14 -4.52 7.99
N GLY A 206 -2.69 -3.69 8.90
CA GLY A 206 -3.02 -3.83 10.31
C GLY A 206 -4.48 -3.48 10.60
N TRP A 207 -4.99 -4.03 11.69
CA TRP A 207 -6.35 -3.82 12.16
C TRP A 207 -6.34 -2.85 13.33
N GLU A 208 -7.29 -1.94 13.37
CA GLU A 208 -7.48 -0.98 14.44
C GLU A 208 -8.97 -0.74 14.68
N ILE A 209 -9.33 -0.60 15.94
CA ILE A 209 -10.67 -0.21 16.34
C ILE A 209 -10.62 1.04 17.24
N PRO A 210 -11.58 1.97 17.12
CA PRO A 210 -11.75 3.03 18.09
C PRO A 210 -12.30 2.45 19.41
N LYS A 211 -12.23 3.24 20.47
CA LYS A 211 -13.03 2.93 21.67
C LYS A 211 -14.51 3.04 21.31
N TYR A 212 -15.27 2.02 21.59
CA TYR A 212 -16.71 1.96 21.28
C TYR A 212 -17.46 1.30 22.43
N ASP A 213 -18.76 1.57 22.53
CA ASP A 213 -19.65 0.91 23.49
C ASP A 213 -20.28 -0.32 22.84
N LYS A 214 -20.01 -1.49 23.40
CA LYS A 214 -20.59 -2.75 22.91
C LYS A 214 -22.09 -2.71 23.05
N GLN A 215 -22.80 -2.90 21.94
CA GLN A 215 -24.26 -3.02 21.93
C GLN A 215 -24.67 -4.49 21.92
N SER A 216 -25.79 -4.78 22.58
CA SER A 216 -26.49 -6.06 22.51
C SER A 216 -27.91 -5.83 22.01
N THR A 217 -28.42 -6.79 21.26
CA THR A 217 -29.79 -6.79 20.77
C THR A 217 -30.30 -8.22 20.60
N ASP A 218 -31.60 -8.42 20.80
CA ASP A 218 -32.27 -9.68 20.48
C ASP A 218 -32.54 -9.84 18.98
N LYS A 219 -32.35 -8.76 18.21
CA LYS A 219 -32.53 -8.80 16.76
C LYS A 219 -31.42 -9.66 16.10
N LYS A 220 -31.82 -10.43 15.12
CA LYS A 220 -30.93 -11.20 14.26
C LYS A 220 -30.45 -10.32 13.10
N ILE A 221 -29.32 -9.64 13.27
CA ILE A 221 -28.79 -8.71 12.28
C ILE A 221 -27.66 -9.39 11.49
N ILE A 222 -27.84 -9.46 10.18
CA ILE A 222 -26.81 -9.81 9.21
C ILE A 222 -26.17 -8.52 8.72
N VAL A 223 -24.84 -8.40 8.69
CA VAL A 223 -24.20 -7.22 8.16
C VAL A 223 -23.53 -7.48 6.81
N TYR A 224 -23.79 -6.57 5.86
CA TYR A 224 -23.08 -6.44 4.60
C TYR A 224 -22.47 -5.02 4.53
N ASN A 225 -21.29 -4.83 5.09
CA ASN A 225 -20.63 -3.52 5.20
C ASN A 225 -19.64 -3.24 4.06
N HIS A 226 -19.83 -3.89 2.93
CA HIS A 226 -19.16 -3.57 1.67
C HIS A 226 -19.95 -2.52 0.87
N ARG A 227 -19.28 -1.91 -0.13
CA ARG A 227 -20.00 -1.07 -1.10
C ARG A 227 -21.05 -1.92 -1.84
N PRO A 228 -22.31 -1.46 -1.93
CA PRO A 228 -23.37 -2.18 -2.64
C PRO A 228 -23.18 -2.03 -4.16
N HIS A 229 -22.21 -2.73 -4.71
CA HIS A 229 -21.82 -2.64 -6.11
C HIS A 229 -21.64 -4.03 -6.74
N THR A 230 -21.79 -4.11 -8.06
CA THR A 230 -21.68 -5.37 -8.82
C THR A 230 -20.32 -6.06 -8.65
N TYR A 231 -19.20 -5.30 -8.59
CA TYR A 231 -17.88 -5.87 -8.37
C TYR A 231 -17.69 -6.50 -6.97
N LYS A 232 -18.55 -6.13 -6.00
CA LYS A 232 -18.62 -6.73 -4.66
C LYS A 232 -19.66 -7.85 -4.57
N ASN A 233 -20.24 -8.23 -5.72
CA ASN A 233 -21.26 -9.25 -5.86
C ASN A 233 -22.53 -9.01 -5.02
N TYR A 234 -22.85 -7.70 -4.81
CA TYR A 234 -24.02 -7.29 -4.03
C TYR A 234 -25.35 -7.78 -4.63
N PRO A 235 -25.58 -7.76 -5.97
CA PRO A 235 -26.82 -8.30 -6.54
C PRO A 235 -27.04 -9.77 -6.18
N TRP A 236 -26.00 -10.59 -6.27
CA TRP A 236 -26.09 -12.00 -5.87
C TRP A 236 -26.38 -12.17 -4.37
N PHE A 237 -25.74 -11.32 -3.52
CA PHE A 237 -26.07 -11.30 -2.10
C PHE A 237 -27.55 -11.02 -1.84
N LEU A 238 -28.15 -10.04 -2.55
CA LEU A 238 -29.57 -9.74 -2.43
C LEU A 238 -30.44 -10.93 -2.86
N GLU A 239 -30.10 -11.62 -3.95
CA GLU A 239 -30.81 -12.82 -4.39
C GLU A 239 -30.79 -13.91 -3.31
N GLN A 240 -29.66 -14.10 -2.62
CA GLN A 240 -29.60 -15.06 -1.53
C GLN A 240 -30.46 -14.61 -0.32
N MET A 241 -30.44 -13.31 0.01
CA MET A 241 -31.25 -12.80 1.11
C MET A 241 -32.76 -12.79 0.77
N ASP A 242 -33.14 -12.56 -0.48
CA ASP A 242 -34.55 -12.70 -0.94
C ASP A 242 -35.02 -14.16 -0.73
N LYS A 243 -34.22 -15.18 -1.11
CA LYS A 243 -34.53 -16.59 -0.85
C LYS A 243 -34.63 -16.89 0.64
N LEU A 244 -33.75 -16.33 1.48
CA LEU A 244 -33.82 -16.50 2.92
C LEU A 244 -35.06 -15.85 3.50
N TRP A 245 -35.46 -14.66 3.00
CA TRP A 245 -36.64 -13.95 3.44
C TRP A 245 -37.95 -14.68 3.13
N GLU A 246 -37.99 -15.44 2.02
CA GLU A 246 -39.10 -16.34 1.71
C GLU A 246 -39.25 -17.50 2.72
N LYS A 247 -38.12 -17.96 3.31
CA LYS A 247 -38.12 -19.03 4.31
C LYS A 247 -38.42 -18.52 5.73
N ARG A 248 -37.91 -17.33 6.09
CA ARG A 248 -38.01 -16.76 7.43
C ARG A 248 -37.93 -15.24 7.41
N GLN A 249 -38.68 -14.58 8.28
CA GLN A 249 -38.79 -13.10 8.34
C GLN A 249 -38.36 -12.54 9.70
N ASP A 250 -37.53 -13.26 10.45
CA ASP A 250 -37.07 -12.89 11.80
C ASP A 250 -35.66 -12.32 11.84
N PHE A 251 -35.18 -11.72 10.72
CA PHE A 251 -33.86 -11.09 10.63
C PHE A 251 -33.92 -9.72 9.94
N GLU A 252 -32.86 -8.96 10.13
CA GLU A 252 -32.60 -7.70 9.41
C GLU A 252 -31.23 -7.82 8.71
N VAL A 253 -31.07 -7.14 7.56
CA VAL A 253 -29.78 -6.96 6.87
C VAL A 253 -29.36 -5.51 6.99
N TRP A 254 -28.26 -5.25 7.66
CA TRP A 254 -27.69 -3.92 7.77
C TRP A 254 -26.66 -3.67 6.67
N VAL A 255 -26.92 -2.70 5.80
CA VAL A 255 -26.07 -2.29 4.68
C VAL A 255 -25.70 -0.81 4.84
N PRO A 256 -24.72 -0.44 5.69
CA PRO A 256 -24.45 0.96 6.05
C PRO A 256 -24.09 1.86 4.87
N LEU A 257 -23.58 1.28 3.78
CA LEU A 257 -23.15 2.02 2.59
C LEU A 257 -24.23 2.10 1.49
N ALA A 258 -25.41 1.50 1.70
CA ALA A 258 -26.53 1.63 0.77
C ALA A 258 -27.15 3.05 0.85
N GLU A 259 -27.52 3.58 -0.32
CA GLU A 259 -28.18 4.89 -0.39
C GLU A 259 -29.67 4.81 -0.07
N SER A 260 -30.30 3.68 -0.35
CA SER A 260 -31.74 3.44 -0.14
C SER A 260 -32.01 2.03 0.41
N ARG A 261 -33.22 1.87 0.96
CA ARG A 261 -33.73 0.54 1.34
C ARG A 261 -34.34 -0.14 0.11
N GLU A 262 -33.62 -1.09 -0.46
CA GLU A 262 -34.06 -1.81 -1.66
C GLU A 262 -35.01 -2.97 -1.35
N ARG A 263 -35.05 -3.40 -0.09
CA ARG A 263 -35.90 -4.51 0.41
C ARG A 263 -36.40 -4.16 1.81
N GLU A 264 -37.52 -4.73 2.23
CA GLU A 264 -38.12 -4.50 3.53
C GLU A 264 -37.24 -4.93 4.71
N TYR A 265 -36.43 -5.98 4.51
CA TYR A 265 -35.50 -6.49 5.52
C TYR A 265 -34.18 -5.69 5.57
N ILE A 266 -33.93 -4.75 4.67
CA ILE A 266 -32.69 -3.95 4.64
C ILE A 266 -32.84 -2.71 5.52
N THR A 267 -31.80 -2.43 6.30
CA THR A 267 -31.57 -1.17 7.00
C THR A 267 -30.26 -0.55 6.52
N ASN A 268 -30.23 0.78 6.37
CA ASN A 268 -29.06 1.53 5.87
C ASN A 268 -28.70 2.70 6.78
N GLU A 269 -28.92 2.54 8.08
CA GLU A 269 -28.56 3.53 9.08
C GLU A 269 -27.05 3.84 9.01
N LYS A 270 -26.74 5.13 9.00
CA LYS A 270 -25.35 5.64 8.95
C LYS A 270 -24.98 6.19 10.30
N PHE A 271 -23.77 5.88 10.75
CA PHE A 271 -23.22 6.31 12.01
C PHE A 271 -21.87 7.02 11.77
N ASP A 272 -21.41 7.77 12.77
CA ASP A 272 -20.01 8.13 12.85
C ASP A 272 -19.14 6.87 13.11
N ARG A 273 -17.83 7.01 13.16
CA ARG A 273 -16.94 5.87 13.32
C ARG A 273 -17.19 5.09 14.61
N VAL A 274 -17.44 5.76 15.72
CA VAL A 274 -17.71 5.12 17.02
C VAL A 274 -19.05 4.39 16.99
N GLY A 275 -20.10 5.05 16.56
CA GLY A 275 -21.44 4.47 16.41
C GLY A 275 -21.47 3.31 15.42
N TYR A 276 -20.66 3.37 14.34
CA TYR A 276 -20.52 2.26 13.40
C TYR A 276 -19.99 1.00 14.09
N PHE A 277 -18.92 1.10 14.88
CA PHE A 277 -18.38 -0.07 15.61
C PHE A 277 -19.32 -0.54 16.70
N SER A 278 -20.02 0.39 17.37
CA SER A 278 -21.07 0.03 18.35
C SER A 278 -22.19 -0.77 17.69
N LYS A 279 -22.74 -0.28 16.56
CA LYS A 279 -23.78 -1.01 15.81
C LYS A 279 -23.26 -2.34 15.27
N LEU A 280 -22.03 -2.35 14.74
CA LEU A 280 -21.39 -3.56 14.21
C LEU A 280 -21.28 -4.65 15.29
N SER A 281 -20.93 -4.28 16.52
CA SER A 281 -20.85 -5.23 17.65
C SER A 281 -22.17 -5.90 18.01
N SER A 282 -23.30 -5.36 17.57
CA SER A 282 -24.63 -5.94 17.75
C SER A 282 -25.02 -6.91 16.64
N CYS A 283 -24.25 -6.98 15.54
CA CYS A 283 -24.55 -7.86 14.43
C CYS A 283 -24.25 -9.31 14.78
N ARG A 284 -25.03 -10.22 14.24
CA ARG A 284 -24.93 -11.63 14.53
C ARG A 284 -23.91 -12.34 13.63
N VAL A 285 -23.86 -11.93 12.38
CA VAL A 285 -22.95 -12.46 11.36
C VAL A 285 -22.72 -11.43 10.27
N GLY A 286 -21.51 -11.41 9.71
CA GLY A 286 -21.14 -10.63 8.53
C GLY A 286 -20.94 -11.51 7.29
N VAL A 287 -21.09 -10.95 6.11
CA VAL A 287 -20.94 -11.68 4.86
C VAL A 287 -19.96 -10.99 3.91
N CYS A 288 -18.99 -11.74 3.45
CA CYS A 288 -18.07 -11.39 2.36
C CYS A 288 -18.36 -12.28 1.15
N CYS A 289 -19.05 -11.75 0.17
CA CYS A 289 -19.33 -12.46 -1.06
C CYS A 289 -18.08 -12.62 -1.90
N ARG A 290 -18.09 -13.59 -2.80
CA ARG A 290 -17.04 -13.80 -3.78
C ARG A 290 -16.79 -12.53 -4.57
N GLN A 291 -15.55 -12.11 -4.57
CA GLN A 291 -15.08 -10.95 -5.30
C GLN A 291 -13.88 -11.39 -6.13
N LYS A 292 -13.97 -11.19 -7.41
CA LYS A 292 -12.96 -11.68 -8.35
C LYS A 292 -11.54 -11.20 -8.04
N TYR A 293 -11.40 -10.11 -7.28
CA TYR A 293 -10.12 -9.40 -7.07
C TYR A 293 -10.05 -8.73 -5.70
N GLU A 294 -10.60 -9.34 -4.67
CA GLU A 294 -10.43 -8.79 -3.32
C GLU A 294 -8.99 -8.95 -2.86
N GLY A 295 -8.34 -7.82 -2.60
CA GLY A 295 -7.00 -7.82 -2.06
C GLY A 295 -7.01 -7.92 -0.53
N TRP A 296 -7.86 -7.12 0.13
CA TRP A 296 -7.99 -7.08 1.59
C TRP A 296 -9.33 -6.49 2.01
N ALA A 297 -10.14 -7.26 2.68
CA ALA A 297 -11.49 -6.86 3.08
C ALA A 297 -11.49 -6.11 4.41
N ILE A 298 -11.18 -4.80 4.38
CA ILE A 298 -11.19 -3.94 5.59
C ILE A 298 -12.54 -4.02 6.33
N SER A 299 -13.65 -4.08 5.60
CA SER A 299 -14.98 -4.23 6.20
C SER A 299 -15.13 -5.50 7.04
N ALA A 300 -14.51 -6.60 6.61
CA ALA A 300 -14.51 -7.83 7.41
C ALA A 300 -13.60 -7.71 8.63
N THR A 301 -12.42 -7.06 8.48
CA THR A 301 -11.54 -6.82 9.64
C THR A 301 -12.21 -5.94 10.69
N ASP A 302 -12.99 -4.93 10.27
CA ASP A 302 -13.79 -4.12 11.20
C ASP A 302 -14.75 -4.99 12.02
N GLY A 303 -15.51 -5.88 11.35
CA GLY A 303 -16.46 -6.74 12.04
C GLY A 303 -15.79 -7.79 12.93
N MET A 304 -14.76 -8.45 12.46
CA MET A 304 -14.00 -9.42 13.25
C MET A 304 -13.36 -8.78 14.48
N SER A 305 -12.94 -7.51 14.38
CA SER A 305 -12.33 -6.78 15.50
C SER A 305 -13.27 -6.51 16.66
N VAL A 306 -14.58 -6.51 16.43
CA VAL A 306 -15.63 -6.39 17.47
C VAL A 306 -16.28 -7.73 17.78
N GLY A 307 -15.74 -8.82 17.27
CA GLY A 307 -16.19 -10.18 17.55
C GLY A 307 -17.40 -10.64 16.72
N VAL A 308 -17.65 -10.02 15.56
CA VAL A 308 -18.66 -10.51 14.62
C VAL A 308 -18.05 -11.63 13.78
N PRO A 309 -18.62 -12.84 13.77
CA PRO A 309 -18.22 -13.89 12.83
C PRO A 309 -18.49 -13.44 11.38
N TYR A 310 -17.55 -13.70 10.49
CA TYR A 310 -17.72 -13.42 9.06
C TYR A 310 -17.74 -14.70 8.25
N LEU A 311 -18.68 -14.76 7.32
CA LEU A 311 -18.79 -15.81 6.32
C LEU A 311 -18.08 -15.36 5.07
N PHE A 312 -17.10 -16.12 4.62
CA PHE A 312 -16.29 -15.83 3.46
C PHE A 312 -16.57 -16.81 2.33
N SER A 313 -16.62 -16.35 1.09
CA SER A 313 -16.47 -17.26 -0.05
C SER A 313 -15.09 -17.93 0.02
N ASP A 314 -15.01 -19.15 -0.49
CA ASP A 314 -13.75 -19.92 -0.52
C ASP A 314 -12.77 -19.33 -1.55
N ASP A 315 -12.06 -18.26 -1.15
CA ASP A 315 -11.13 -17.49 -1.97
C ASP A 315 -9.80 -17.27 -1.23
N GLY A 316 -8.68 -17.32 -1.94
CA GLY A 316 -7.34 -17.28 -1.37
C GLY A 316 -7.06 -16.05 -0.50
N SER A 317 -7.51 -14.86 -0.91
CA SER A 317 -7.33 -13.62 -0.14
C SER A 317 -8.05 -13.65 1.21
N TYR A 318 -9.22 -14.28 1.27
CA TYR A 318 -9.96 -14.43 2.52
C TYR A 318 -9.29 -15.45 3.46
N HIS A 319 -8.67 -16.50 2.91
CA HIS A 319 -7.87 -17.43 3.71
C HIS A 319 -6.67 -16.76 4.38
N GLU A 320 -6.03 -15.84 3.69
CA GLU A 320 -4.94 -15.04 4.28
C GLU A 320 -5.46 -14.05 5.34
N LEU A 321 -6.65 -13.47 5.14
CA LEU A 321 -7.25 -12.54 6.08
C LEU A 321 -7.72 -13.23 7.35
N ALA A 322 -8.51 -14.28 7.24
CA ALA A 322 -9.19 -14.92 8.38
C ALA A 322 -8.49 -16.21 8.84
N GLY A 323 -7.73 -16.89 7.99
CA GLY A 323 -7.06 -18.15 8.30
C GLY A 323 -8.04 -19.23 8.76
N ASP A 324 -7.61 -20.10 9.66
CA ASP A 324 -8.45 -21.15 10.26
C ASP A 324 -9.52 -20.59 11.22
N ASP A 325 -9.49 -19.30 11.49
CA ASP A 325 -10.44 -18.60 12.33
C ASP A 325 -11.67 -18.10 11.55
N GLY A 326 -11.66 -18.20 10.20
CA GLY A 326 -12.77 -17.87 9.32
C GLY A 326 -13.83 -18.96 9.19
N VAL A 327 -14.97 -18.58 8.64
CA VAL A 327 -16.02 -19.51 8.19
C VAL A 327 -16.14 -19.38 6.69
N TYR A 328 -15.87 -20.44 5.97
CA TYR A 328 -15.87 -20.44 4.51
C TYR A 328 -17.08 -21.18 3.98
N TYR A 329 -17.68 -20.64 2.94
CA TYR A 329 -18.75 -21.28 2.18
C TYR A 329 -18.35 -21.37 0.70
N TYR A 330 -18.82 -22.41 0.05
CA TYR A 330 -18.67 -22.58 -1.38
C TYR A 330 -19.80 -21.89 -2.12
N ASP A 331 -19.53 -21.32 -3.30
CA ASP A 331 -20.54 -20.72 -4.18
C ASP A 331 -21.35 -21.83 -4.89
N VAL A 332 -21.91 -22.72 -4.10
CA VAL A 332 -22.83 -23.78 -4.55
C VAL A 332 -24.21 -23.54 -3.96
N ASP A 333 -25.23 -24.10 -4.57
CA ASP A 333 -26.62 -23.91 -4.22
C ASP A 333 -26.87 -23.85 -2.71
N ASP A 334 -27.45 -22.75 -2.27
CA ASP A 334 -27.90 -22.45 -0.90
C ASP A 334 -26.87 -22.56 0.24
N ALA A 335 -25.59 -22.86 -0.03
CA ALA A 335 -24.57 -23.03 1.03
C ALA A 335 -24.40 -21.77 1.90
N LEU A 336 -24.50 -20.56 1.33
CA LEU A 336 -24.48 -19.34 2.10
C LEU A 336 -25.69 -19.23 3.02
N ILE A 337 -26.88 -19.56 2.50
CA ILE A 337 -28.17 -19.48 3.23
C ILE A 337 -28.12 -20.43 4.43
N ASP A 338 -27.76 -21.69 4.23
CA ASP A 338 -27.68 -22.71 5.29
C ASP A 338 -26.68 -22.30 6.38
N THR A 339 -25.56 -21.72 5.96
CA THR A 339 -24.56 -21.22 6.90
C THR A 339 -25.10 -20.03 7.69
N ILE A 340 -25.75 -19.05 7.05
CA ILE A 340 -26.37 -17.92 7.76
C ILE A 340 -27.42 -18.43 8.75
N GLU A 341 -28.33 -19.32 8.35
CA GLU A 341 -29.36 -19.89 9.24
C GLU A 341 -28.74 -20.50 10.50
N SER A 342 -27.64 -21.25 10.33
CA SER A 342 -26.93 -21.83 11.47
C SER A 342 -26.42 -20.76 12.46
N PHE A 343 -25.92 -19.63 11.98
CA PHE A 343 -25.46 -18.51 12.84
C PHE A 343 -26.62 -17.69 13.43
N LEU A 344 -27.76 -17.61 12.72
CA LEU A 344 -28.95 -16.94 13.24
C LEU A 344 -29.62 -17.73 14.38
N ASP A 345 -29.49 -19.04 14.37
CA ASP A 345 -30.22 -19.93 15.29
C ASP A 345 -29.37 -20.51 16.41
N SER A 346 -28.04 -20.48 16.31
CA SER A 346 -27.12 -21.02 17.30
C SER A 346 -26.28 -19.96 17.99
N ASP A 347 -26.59 -19.60 19.23
CA ASP A 347 -25.75 -18.72 20.05
C ASP A 347 -24.38 -19.35 20.32
N LEU A 348 -24.34 -20.66 20.58
CA LEU A 348 -23.09 -21.39 20.83
C LEU A 348 -22.13 -21.30 19.63
N LEU A 349 -22.67 -21.45 18.40
CA LEU A 349 -21.88 -21.32 17.18
C LEU A 349 -21.36 -19.91 17.03
N ARG A 350 -22.22 -18.91 17.23
CA ARG A 350 -21.87 -17.49 17.17
C ARG A 350 -20.77 -17.14 18.17
N GLU A 351 -20.92 -17.56 19.43
CA GLU A 351 -19.93 -17.30 20.48
C GLU A 351 -18.56 -17.93 20.15
N LYS A 352 -18.55 -19.19 19.70
CA LYS A 352 -17.33 -19.88 19.27
C LYS A 352 -16.57 -19.11 18.20
N TYR A 353 -17.27 -18.63 17.17
CA TYR A 353 -16.62 -17.91 16.07
C TYR A 353 -16.40 -16.42 16.37
N SER A 354 -17.14 -15.84 17.32
CA SER A 354 -16.83 -14.53 17.89
C SER A 354 -15.48 -14.53 18.61
N GLU A 355 -15.19 -15.54 19.41
CA GLU A 355 -13.89 -15.71 20.06
C GLU A 355 -12.77 -15.88 19.03
N LYS A 356 -12.98 -16.69 17.99
CA LYS A 356 -12.02 -16.86 16.89
C LYS A 356 -11.74 -15.54 16.17
N ALA A 357 -12.79 -14.76 15.86
CA ALA A 357 -12.65 -13.45 15.20
C ALA A 357 -11.81 -12.49 16.07
N LEU A 358 -12.05 -12.42 17.38
CA LEU A 358 -11.26 -11.61 18.30
C LEU A 358 -9.80 -12.08 18.39
N ASN A 359 -9.57 -13.40 18.44
CA ASN A 359 -8.22 -13.96 18.42
C ASN A 359 -7.47 -13.60 17.12
N ARG A 360 -8.15 -13.59 15.99
CA ARG A 360 -7.57 -13.17 14.71
C ARG A 360 -7.23 -11.69 14.70
N PHE A 361 -8.13 -10.84 15.26
CA PHE A 361 -7.85 -9.42 15.45
C PHE A 361 -6.57 -9.17 16.24
N GLU A 362 -6.37 -9.86 17.36
CA GLU A 362 -5.16 -9.71 18.18
C GLU A 362 -3.88 -10.06 17.40
N LYS A 363 -3.95 -11.00 16.45
CA LYS A 363 -2.82 -11.34 15.57
C LYS A 363 -2.60 -10.33 14.45
N GLY A 364 -3.63 -9.63 14.02
CA GLY A 364 -3.64 -8.71 12.88
C GLY A 364 -3.44 -7.23 13.23
N LYS A 365 -3.22 -6.86 14.49
CA LYS A 365 -3.05 -5.45 14.90
C LYS A 365 -1.89 -4.76 14.18
N TRP A 366 -2.02 -3.44 13.97
CA TRP A 366 -1.02 -2.63 13.33
C TRP A 366 0.37 -2.73 13.96
N GLU A 367 0.49 -2.86 15.27
CA GLU A 367 1.76 -3.05 15.97
C GLU A 367 2.54 -4.29 15.50
N LYS A 368 1.85 -5.30 14.92
CA LYS A 368 2.49 -6.47 14.30
C LYS A 368 2.71 -6.29 12.81
N ALA A 369 1.71 -5.72 12.11
CA ALA A 369 1.78 -5.50 10.67
C ALA A 369 2.91 -4.52 10.28
N ILE A 370 3.22 -3.54 11.14
CA ILE A 370 4.23 -2.52 10.87
C ILE A 370 5.64 -3.10 10.68
N HIS A 371 5.96 -4.24 11.27
CA HIS A 371 7.27 -4.85 11.14
C HIS A 371 7.60 -5.25 9.69
N GLN A 372 6.60 -5.65 8.90
CA GLN A 372 6.80 -5.95 7.48
C GLN A 372 7.21 -4.69 6.71
N PHE A 373 6.54 -3.56 6.98
CA PHE A 373 6.89 -2.29 6.37
C PHE A 373 8.27 -1.78 6.83
N ASN A 374 8.57 -1.90 8.12
CA ASN A 374 9.87 -1.56 8.67
C ASN A 374 11.01 -2.38 8.05
N ASN A 375 10.79 -3.68 7.81
CA ASN A 375 11.76 -4.53 7.12
C ASN A 375 12.02 -4.04 5.69
N MET A 376 10.99 -3.65 4.96
CA MET A 376 11.14 -3.08 3.62
C MET A 376 11.98 -1.78 3.63
N ILE A 377 11.78 -0.92 4.63
CA ILE A 377 12.62 0.27 4.83
C ILE A 377 14.07 -0.15 5.12
N ASN A 378 14.30 -1.09 6.06
CA ASN A 378 15.63 -1.52 6.46
C ASN A 378 16.42 -2.11 5.29
N GLU A 379 15.83 -3.06 4.55
CA GLU A 379 16.46 -3.64 3.34
C GLU A 379 16.85 -2.56 2.33
N THR A 380 16.03 -1.50 2.23
CA THR A 380 16.28 -0.39 1.32
C THR A 380 17.38 0.53 1.84
N THR A 381 17.39 0.84 3.14
CA THR A 381 18.40 1.71 3.76
C THR A 381 19.76 1.03 3.87
N ASP A 382 19.80 -0.28 4.07
CA ASP A 382 21.05 -1.05 4.02
C ASP A 382 21.67 -0.98 2.62
N GLY A 383 20.86 -1.12 1.58
CA GLY A 383 21.29 -0.91 0.20
C GLY A 383 21.81 0.52 -0.07
N LEU A 384 21.16 1.55 0.50
CA LEU A 384 21.61 2.94 0.41
C LEU A 384 22.92 3.19 1.15
N SER A 385 23.11 2.59 2.31
CA SER A 385 24.37 2.66 3.07
C SER A 385 25.51 2.08 2.26
N MET A 386 25.32 0.92 1.62
CA MET A 386 26.29 0.33 0.70
C MET A 386 26.58 1.24 -0.49
N LEU A 387 25.57 1.95 -1.04
CA LEU A 387 25.76 2.90 -2.13
C LEU A 387 26.47 4.18 -1.68
N LYS A 388 26.24 4.66 -0.46
CA LYS A 388 26.97 5.80 0.14
C LYS A 388 28.45 5.45 0.35
N GLU A 389 28.74 4.26 0.87
CA GLU A 389 30.11 3.73 0.95
C GLU A 389 30.75 3.59 -0.43
N ASP A 390 29.99 3.12 -1.43
CA ASP A 390 30.45 3.05 -2.82
C ASP A 390 30.74 4.46 -3.39
N THR A 391 29.96 5.48 -3.01
CA THR A 391 30.18 6.87 -3.41
C THR A 391 31.44 7.44 -2.76
N GLU A 392 31.71 7.15 -1.50
CA GLU A 392 32.97 7.52 -0.84
C GLU A 392 34.16 6.80 -1.46
N SER A 393 34.03 5.51 -1.76
CA SER A 393 35.04 4.74 -2.46
C SER A 393 35.26 5.29 -3.87
N TYR A 394 34.22 5.74 -4.56
CA TYR A 394 34.34 6.41 -5.86
C TYR A 394 35.11 7.72 -5.73
N LYS A 395 34.81 8.58 -4.75
CA LYS A 395 35.60 9.79 -4.45
C LYS A 395 37.08 9.47 -4.23
N LYS A 396 37.37 8.45 -3.41
CA LYS A 396 38.77 7.99 -3.19
C LYS A 396 39.45 7.57 -4.50
N VAL A 397 38.70 6.95 -5.43
CA VAL A 397 39.22 6.62 -6.77
C VAL A 397 39.53 7.87 -7.59
N VAL A 398 38.59 8.81 -7.63
CA VAL A 398 38.78 10.09 -8.36
C VAL A 398 39.98 10.85 -7.80
N ASP A 399 40.07 11.02 -6.48
CA ASP A 399 41.17 11.68 -5.81
C ASP A 399 42.51 10.97 -6.06
N PHE A 400 42.52 9.64 -6.08
CA PHE A 400 43.71 8.85 -6.40
C PHE A 400 44.16 9.09 -7.86
N ILE A 401 43.21 9.13 -8.81
CA ILE A 401 43.49 9.45 -10.21
C ILE A 401 44.08 10.87 -10.34
N HIS A 402 43.48 11.86 -9.66
CA HIS A 402 43.95 13.24 -9.66
C HIS A 402 45.36 13.34 -9.07
N LYS A 403 45.63 12.64 -7.96
CA LYS A 403 46.95 12.60 -7.31
C LYS A 403 48.02 11.96 -8.16
N LYS A 404 47.69 10.89 -8.87
CA LYS A 404 48.63 10.11 -9.71
C LYS A 404 48.69 10.61 -11.15
N LYS A 405 47.74 11.44 -11.58
CA LYS A 405 47.52 12.02 -12.94
C LYS A 405 47.23 10.97 -14.04
N SER A 406 47.68 9.73 -13.90
CA SER A 406 47.38 8.66 -14.83
C SER A 406 47.51 7.31 -14.13
N VAL A 407 46.42 6.50 -14.12
CA VAL A 407 46.37 5.19 -13.44
C VAL A 407 45.70 4.15 -14.31
N THR A 408 46.10 2.89 -14.09
CA THR A 408 45.46 1.70 -14.67
C THR A 408 44.33 1.20 -13.76
N ARG A 409 43.44 0.35 -14.32
CA ARG A 409 42.44 -0.36 -13.53
C ARG A 409 43.06 -1.16 -12.37
N LYS A 410 44.20 -1.81 -12.62
CA LYS A 410 44.92 -2.62 -11.61
C LYS A 410 45.31 -1.74 -10.42
N GLU A 411 45.93 -0.59 -10.67
CA GLU A 411 46.35 0.36 -9.63
C GLU A 411 45.20 0.88 -8.81
N ILE A 412 44.00 1.11 -9.44
CA ILE A 412 42.78 1.52 -8.71
C ILE A 412 42.32 0.39 -7.79
N LEU A 413 42.27 -0.86 -8.28
CA LEU A 413 41.83 -1.99 -7.46
C LEU A 413 42.76 -2.24 -6.29
N GLU A 414 44.09 -2.13 -6.51
CA GLU A 414 45.08 -2.23 -5.44
C GLU A 414 44.93 -1.12 -4.41
N HIS A 415 44.67 0.13 -4.85
CA HIS A 415 44.47 1.25 -3.95
C HIS A 415 43.24 1.10 -3.05
N LEU A 416 42.18 0.48 -3.57
CA LEU A 416 40.96 0.19 -2.81
C LEU A 416 41.06 -1.07 -1.96
N GLY A 417 42.15 -1.83 -2.04
CA GLY A 417 42.29 -3.14 -1.39
C GLY A 417 41.34 -4.21 -1.94
N TRP A 418 40.84 -4.03 -3.15
CA TRP A 418 39.87 -4.95 -3.78
C TRP A 418 40.56 -6.04 -4.57
N GLY A 419 40.16 -7.26 -4.32
CA GLY A 419 40.59 -8.40 -5.12
C GLY A 419 40.02 -8.39 -6.54
N VAL A 420 40.64 -9.14 -7.45
CA VAL A 420 40.35 -9.18 -8.89
C VAL A 420 38.88 -9.55 -9.24
N ARG A 421 38.10 -10.04 -8.28
CA ARG A 421 36.74 -10.55 -8.50
C ARG A 421 35.64 -9.50 -8.33
N ILE A 422 35.92 -8.26 -7.89
CA ILE A 422 34.92 -7.22 -7.74
C ILE A 422 34.59 -6.60 -9.10
N SER A 423 33.31 -6.48 -9.41
CA SER A 423 32.85 -5.88 -10.65
C SER A 423 33.22 -4.40 -10.72
N PHE A 424 34.22 -4.05 -11.52
CA PHE A 424 34.62 -2.69 -11.79
C PHE A 424 33.71 -1.97 -12.80
N SER A 425 32.66 -2.66 -13.29
CA SER A 425 31.80 -2.16 -14.37
C SER A 425 31.07 -0.86 -14.01
N GLY A 426 30.54 -0.76 -12.79
CA GLY A 426 29.88 0.46 -12.30
C GLY A 426 30.83 1.66 -12.24
N TYR A 427 32.01 1.49 -11.70
CA TYR A 427 33.05 2.51 -11.66
C TYR A 427 33.53 2.93 -13.04
N ARG A 428 33.69 1.97 -13.95
CA ARG A 428 34.13 2.24 -15.31
C ARG A 428 33.20 3.22 -16.04
N ASN A 429 31.89 3.06 -15.92
CA ASN A 429 30.93 3.94 -16.56
C ASN A 429 30.92 5.32 -15.91
N ARG A 430 30.97 5.41 -14.57
CA ARG A 430 31.07 6.69 -13.85
C ARG A 430 32.34 7.44 -14.20
N LEU A 431 33.50 6.77 -14.18
CA LEU A 431 34.78 7.40 -14.51
C LEU A 431 34.88 7.88 -15.99
N ARG A 432 34.19 7.20 -16.91
CA ARG A 432 34.13 7.66 -18.31
C ARG A 432 33.31 8.92 -18.49
N ASN A 433 32.32 9.11 -17.63
CA ASN A 433 31.45 10.29 -17.62
C ASN A 433 31.95 11.38 -16.68
N GLU A 434 33.02 11.14 -15.91
CA GLU A 434 33.62 12.11 -15.01
C GLU A 434 34.25 13.28 -15.81
N PRO A 435 33.79 14.53 -15.66
CA PRO A 435 34.26 15.66 -16.46
C PRO A 435 35.78 15.91 -16.43
N THR A 436 36.39 15.55 -15.29
CA THR A 436 37.80 15.78 -15.03
C THR A 436 38.72 14.62 -15.44
N ILE A 437 38.14 13.50 -15.91
CA ILE A 437 38.87 12.30 -16.25
C ILE A 437 38.63 11.91 -17.72
N LYS A 438 39.68 11.49 -18.40
CA LYS A 438 39.61 10.85 -19.73
C LYS A 438 40.13 9.44 -19.67
N PHE A 439 39.63 8.56 -20.53
CA PHE A 439 40.08 7.18 -20.67
C PHE A 439 40.80 7.00 -22.00
N THR A 440 42.11 6.74 -21.94
CA THR A 440 42.96 6.58 -23.12
C THR A 440 43.89 5.38 -22.93
N LYS A 441 44.07 4.54 -23.95
CA LYS A 441 45.02 3.42 -23.96
C LYS A 441 45.02 2.57 -22.67
N ASN A 442 43.80 2.24 -22.17
CA ASN A 442 43.61 1.47 -20.94
C ASN A 442 44.04 2.16 -19.63
N ARG A 443 44.13 3.50 -19.61
CA ARG A 443 44.43 4.31 -18.42
C ARG A 443 43.36 5.36 -18.20
N TYR A 444 43.14 5.72 -16.96
CA TYR A 444 42.35 6.86 -16.54
C TYR A 444 43.31 8.00 -16.25
N GLU A 445 43.09 9.13 -16.89
CA GLU A 445 43.98 10.30 -16.86
C GLU A 445 43.18 11.55 -16.53
N VAL A 446 43.80 12.49 -15.78
CA VAL A 446 43.22 13.82 -15.58
C VAL A 446 43.21 14.57 -16.91
N ARG A 447 42.10 15.24 -17.22
CA ARG A 447 41.91 16.05 -18.40
C ARG A 447 42.73 17.34 -18.34
#